data_2d11dcbc0a16b5d48d997f8c5b46f394
#
_entry.id   2d11dcbc0a16b5d48d997f8c5b46f394
#
_cell.length_a   1.000
_cell.length_b   1.000
_cell.length_c   1.000
_cell.angle_alpha   90.00
_cell.angle_beta   90.00
_cell.angle_gamma   90.00
#
_symmetry.space_group_name_H-M   'P 1'
#
loop_
_entity.id
_entity.type
_entity.pdbx_description
1 polymer ?
#
loop_
_entity_poly.entity_id
_entity_poly.type
_entity_poly.pdbx_seq_one_letter_code
_entity_poly.pdbx_strand_id
1 'polypeptide(L)'
;MKSLREVEKTRLDSYMDAQRNSVHRSSLLVPVIPHSEVSISFLNHFLIKRNNPNVGLRITAIGEKGERLLTRLFPINESRVYTFHLQRDFCSTAISYLVEFFSSSNIVIPFPAVMVNHRGPNSFSTVHSFNRVLNDIFEDDEINTIQVEEGGIDIAQSPDSSTFFTVFAGQQELCGAVGLCFKNDAGVLTKQLPVTLPRLTHQTFFLKDVFPEAEHQQGVLLIQQPRQSMFYGRLLVGQAIASGDFSANHSYYDNSSVEGEYWDDAKPSHRTYPLVAGLSTKLRVYPIQSPSLIEFTIEFKDGLGLTLGKSAPFHVTSPGVDFLDIDIIDLQSALQIDADRAVAMTLTAQPVNGNTPMRINHQLVFGSSGLESSINVSMHNFNILHSTGKPRTSWGQLIHSSQFNSWLALANDGDIDSDVEVKIFSESGLVTSFPMSIRQGTCSQILLSDVLGAALDQEEFVWYELESPNYFLTAWTIAQHKTSAHCNGEHSF
;
A
#
# COMPACT_ATOMS: atom_id res chain seq x y z
N MET A 1 -12.32 -5.55 20.27
CA MET A 1 -11.26 -5.39 19.23
C MET A 1 -9.98 -5.03 19.97
N LYS A 2 -8.83 -5.60 19.63
CA LYS A 2 -7.56 -5.18 20.23
C LYS A 2 -7.19 -3.80 19.70
N SER A 3 -6.71 -2.92 20.55
CA SER A 3 -6.19 -1.62 20.14
C SER A 3 -4.89 -1.78 19.32
N LEU A 4 -4.53 -0.76 18.55
CA LEU A 4 -3.27 -0.75 17.82
C LEU A 4 -2.07 -0.97 18.76
N ARG A 5 -2.08 -0.37 19.95
CA ARG A 5 -1.04 -0.55 20.98
C ARG A 5 -0.93 -2.01 21.43
N GLU A 6 -2.05 -2.70 21.60
CA GLU A 6 -2.05 -4.13 21.98
C GLU A 6 -1.50 -5.00 20.85
N VAL A 7 -1.85 -4.69 19.58
CA VAL A 7 -1.30 -5.39 18.42
C VAL A 7 0.21 -5.16 18.31
N GLU A 8 0.68 -3.92 18.47
CA GLU A 8 2.10 -3.58 18.44
C GLU A 8 2.87 -4.26 19.58
N LYS A 9 2.29 -4.29 20.79
CA LYS A 9 2.88 -5.00 21.91
C LYS A 9 2.97 -6.49 21.64
N THR A 10 1.91 -7.12 21.13
CA THR A 10 1.92 -8.55 20.77
C THR A 10 2.99 -8.85 19.73
N ARG A 11 3.16 -7.96 18.73
CA ARG A 11 4.24 -8.08 17.73
C ARG A 11 5.61 -8.02 18.38
N LEU A 12 5.83 -7.03 19.24
CA LEU A 12 7.12 -6.86 19.93
C LEU A 12 7.44 -8.08 20.81
N ASP A 13 6.47 -8.54 21.58
CA ASP A 13 6.62 -9.73 22.43
C ASP A 13 6.96 -10.96 21.57
N SER A 14 6.32 -11.13 20.41
CA SER A 14 6.62 -12.22 19.47
C SER A 14 8.02 -12.12 18.86
N TYR A 15 8.50 -10.91 18.57
CA TYR A 15 9.88 -10.69 18.13
C TYR A 15 10.91 -11.01 19.21
N MET A 16 10.59 -10.74 20.45
CA MET A 16 11.48 -11.01 21.59
C MET A 16 11.51 -12.51 21.94
N ASP A 17 10.43 -13.25 21.68
CA ASP A 17 10.31 -14.67 21.94
C ASP A 17 10.38 -15.50 20.64
N ALA A 18 11.44 -15.27 19.86
CA ALA A 18 11.66 -15.95 18.58
C ALA A 18 11.94 -17.47 18.71
N GLN A 19 12.06 -18.00 19.92
CA GLN A 19 12.29 -19.44 20.17
C GLN A 19 10.99 -20.26 20.22
N ARG A 20 9.85 -19.62 20.10
CA ARG A 20 8.54 -20.27 20.21
C ARG A 20 8.26 -21.31 19.13
N ASN A 21 8.78 -21.09 17.93
CA ASN A 21 8.54 -21.93 16.77
C ASN A 21 9.85 -22.47 16.22
N SER A 22 9.86 -23.75 15.84
CA SER A 22 11.00 -24.37 15.17
C SER A 22 11.10 -24.02 13.68
N VAL A 23 10.00 -23.57 13.08
CA VAL A 23 9.92 -23.11 11.68
C VAL A 23 9.09 -21.84 11.64
N HIS A 24 9.72 -20.74 11.29
CA HIS A 24 9.05 -19.46 11.14
C HIS A 24 8.52 -19.32 9.72
N ARG A 25 7.30 -18.89 9.58
CA ARG A 25 6.65 -18.69 8.28
C ARG A 25 5.83 -17.42 8.23
N SER A 26 5.62 -16.95 7.02
CA SER A 26 4.67 -15.90 6.69
C SER A 26 4.10 -16.19 5.32
N SER A 27 2.82 -15.90 5.10
CA SER A 27 2.16 -16.22 3.85
C SER A 27 1.20 -15.15 3.39
N LEU A 28 0.96 -15.13 2.08
CA LEU A 28 -0.10 -14.33 1.47
C LEU A 28 -0.84 -15.15 0.42
N LEU A 29 -2.09 -14.80 0.18
CA LEU A 29 -2.91 -15.32 -0.90
C LEU A 29 -2.96 -14.28 -2.02
N VAL A 30 -2.50 -14.68 -3.21
CA VAL A 30 -2.44 -13.84 -4.40
C VAL A 30 -3.59 -14.22 -5.31
N PRO A 31 -4.58 -13.31 -5.55
CA PRO A 31 -5.69 -13.59 -6.45
C PRO A 31 -5.28 -13.41 -7.91
N VAL A 32 -5.93 -14.13 -8.80
CA VAL A 32 -5.92 -13.86 -10.24
C VAL A 32 -7.15 -13.01 -10.55
N ILE A 33 -6.96 -11.71 -10.76
CA ILE A 33 -8.04 -10.82 -11.18
C ILE A 33 -8.38 -11.14 -12.66
N PRO A 34 -9.66 -11.12 -13.06
CA PRO A 34 -10.04 -11.31 -14.46
C PRO A 34 -9.25 -10.37 -15.38
N HIS A 35 -8.77 -10.90 -16.50
CA HIS A 35 -7.98 -10.20 -17.51
C HIS A 35 -6.60 -9.70 -17.07
N SER A 36 -6.08 -10.18 -15.93
CA SER A 36 -4.74 -9.82 -15.47
C SER A 36 -3.74 -10.96 -15.59
N GLU A 37 -2.49 -10.61 -15.87
CA GLU A 37 -1.34 -11.45 -15.59
C GLU A 37 -0.79 -11.10 -14.21
N VAL A 38 -0.49 -12.11 -13.41
CA VAL A 38 -0.05 -11.93 -12.03
C VAL A 38 1.38 -12.41 -11.86
N SER A 39 2.20 -11.59 -11.26
CA SER A 39 3.54 -11.95 -10.81
C SER A 39 3.79 -11.47 -9.39
N ILE A 40 4.78 -12.07 -8.75
CA ILE A 40 5.31 -11.58 -7.48
C ILE A 40 6.78 -11.24 -7.63
N SER A 41 7.22 -10.21 -6.92
CA SER A 41 8.63 -9.83 -6.86
C SER A 41 9.02 -9.43 -5.45
N PHE A 42 10.26 -9.73 -5.07
CA PHE A 42 10.82 -9.31 -3.78
C PHE A 42 12.35 -9.29 -3.83
N LEU A 43 12.93 -8.38 -3.06
CA LEU A 43 14.36 -8.39 -2.75
C LEU A 43 14.61 -9.35 -1.59
N ASN A 44 15.68 -10.16 -1.66
CA ASN A 44 16.03 -11.05 -0.56
C ASN A 44 16.56 -10.27 0.67
N HIS A 45 15.66 -9.52 1.31
CA HIS A 45 15.96 -8.77 2.53
C HIS A 45 16.34 -9.68 3.73
N PHE A 46 15.95 -10.96 3.70
CA PHE A 46 16.36 -11.92 4.73
C PHE A 46 17.87 -12.11 4.76
N LEU A 47 18.50 -12.19 3.59
CA LEU A 47 19.94 -12.29 3.49
C LEU A 47 20.60 -10.91 3.67
N ILE A 48 20.16 -9.91 2.94
CA ILE A 48 20.78 -8.57 2.91
C ILE A 48 20.73 -7.89 4.29
N LYS A 49 19.55 -7.86 4.90
CA LYS A 49 19.34 -7.15 6.18
C LYS A 49 19.61 -8.02 7.42
N ARG A 50 19.36 -9.32 7.35
CA ARG A 50 19.38 -10.20 8.53
C ARG A 50 20.43 -11.29 8.45
N ASN A 51 21.22 -11.33 7.38
CA ASN A 51 22.25 -12.34 7.12
C ASN A 51 21.75 -13.79 7.31
N ASN A 52 20.48 -14.02 6.88
CA ASN A 52 19.86 -15.35 6.98
C ASN A 52 19.75 -16.00 5.60
N PRO A 53 20.62 -16.96 5.28
CA PRO A 53 20.60 -17.71 4.01
C PRO A 53 19.59 -18.87 4.01
N ASN A 54 18.97 -19.18 5.16
CA ASN A 54 18.13 -20.38 5.35
C ASN A 54 16.65 -20.05 5.20
N VAL A 55 16.29 -19.45 4.07
CA VAL A 55 14.91 -19.12 3.73
C VAL A 55 14.44 -19.94 2.54
N GLY A 56 13.24 -20.49 2.65
CA GLY A 56 12.55 -21.20 1.58
C GLY A 56 11.27 -20.45 1.19
N LEU A 57 10.97 -20.49 -0.08
CA LEU A 57 9.70 -20.04 -0.66
C LEU A 57 8.92 -21.24 -1.18
N ARG A 58 7.66 -21.37 -0.78
CA ARG A 58 6.71 -22.31 -1.34
C ARG A 58 5.61 -21.56 -2.07
N ILE A 59 5.36 -21.93 -3.33
CA ILE A 59 4.24 -21.41 -4.11
C ILE A 59 3.31 -22.57 -4.41
N THR A 60 2.04 -22.43 -4.06
CA THR A 60 0.99 -23.41 -4.32
C THR A 60 -0.11 -22.79 -5.18
N ALA A 61 -0.35 -23.34 -6.36
CA ALA A 61 -1.45 -22.97 -7.24
C ALA A 61 -2.74 -23.61 -6.73
N ILE A 62 -3.82 -22.82 -6.66
CA ILE A 62 -5.12 -23.21 -6.10
C ILE A 62 -6.18 -23.14 -7.21
N GLY A 63 -6.97 -24.18 -7.31
CA GLY A 63 -8.10 -24.27 -8.25
C GLY A 63 -9.41 -23.71 -7.67
N GLU A 64 -10.45 -23.68 -8.49
CA GLU A 64 -11.75 -23.08 -8.13
C GLU A 64 -12.43 -23.70 -6.91
N LYS A 65 -12.16 -24.96 -6.62
CA LYS A 65 -12.72 -25.68 -5.46
C LYS A 65 -11.78 -25.66 -4.24
N GLY A 66 -10.73 -24.82 -4.25
CA GLY A 66 -9.72 -24.79 -3.20
C GLY A 66 -8.75 -25.98 -3.21
N GLU A 67 -8.72 -26.75 -4.29
CA GLU A 67 -7.77 -27.84 -4.48
C GLU A 67 -6.38 -27.33 -4.86
N ARG A 68 -5.35 -28.04 -4.42
CA ARG A 68 -3.98 -27.75 -4.79
C ARG A 68 -3.67 -28.36 -6.14
N LEU A 69 -3.42 -27.52 -7.14
CA LEU A 69 -3.10 -27.93 -8.51
C LEU A 69 -1.61 -28.25 -8.66
N LEU A 70 -0.75 -27.40 -8.11
CA LEU A 70 0.70 -27.53 -8.21
C LEU A 70 1.35 -26.89 -6.98
N THR A 71 2.43 -27.49 -6.50
CA THR A 71 3.27 -26.90 -5.44
C THR A 71 4.74 -26.99 -5.85
N ARG A 72 5.47 -25.89 -5.70
CA ARG A 72 6.93 -25.84 -5.90
C ARG A 72 7.61 -25.14 -4.75
N LEU A 73 8.86 -25.55 -4.49
CA LEU A 73 9.73 -25.04 -3.45
C LEU A 73 10.97 -24.42 -4.10
N PHE A 74 11.39 -23.28 -3.56
CA PHE A 74 12.56 -22.54 -4.03
C PHE A 74 13.44 -22.15 -2.85
N PRO A 75 14.75 -22.38 -2.91
CA PRO A 75 15.68 -21.79 -1.96
C PRO A 75 15.84 -20.28 -2.27
N ILE A 76 15.85 -19.46 -1.23
CA ILE A 76 16.03 -18.02 -1.31
C ILE A 76 17.32 -17.66 -0.58
N ASN A 77 18.46 -17.80 -1.27
CA ASN A 77 19.79 -17.76 -0.67
C ASN A 77 20.80 -16.84 -1.37
N GLU A 78 20.36 -16.05 -2.36
CA GLU A 78 21.19 -15.09 -3.07
C GLU A 78 20.74 -13.65 -2.80
N SER A 79 21.72 -12.70 -2.80
CA SER A 79 21.44 -11.26 -2.62
C SER A 79 20.97 -10.62 -3.92
N ARG A 80 19.74 -10.93 -4.32
CA ARG A 80 19.15 -10.47 -5.57
C ARG A 80 17.64 -10.31 -5.48
N VAL A 81 17.04 -9.80 -6.54
CA VAL A 81 15.59 -9.83 -6.76
C VAL A 81 15.18 -11.23 -7.20
N TYR A 82 14.03 -11.65 -6.72
CA TYR A 82 13.33 -12.85 -7.18
C TYR A 82 12.01 -12.44 -7.78
N THR A 83 11.77 -12.85 -9.03
CA THR A 83 10.51 -12.64 -9.74
C THR A 83 9.90 -13.97 -10.16
N PHE A 84 8.58 -14.11 -9.98
CA PHE A 84 7.84 -15.30 -10.39
C PHE A 84 6.58 -14.88 -11.13
N HIS A 85 6.50 -15.17 -12.41
CA HIS A 85 5.29 -14.98 -13.21
C HIS A 85 4.35 -16.17 -12.99
N LEU A 86 3.37 -15.99 -12.10
CA LEU A 86 2.64 -17.10 -11.51
C LEU A 86 1.80 -17.90 -12.54
N GLN A 87 1.10 -17.21 -13.43
CA GLN A 87 0.30 -17.89 -14.45
C GLN A 87 1.17 -18.48 -15.56
N ARG A 88 2.15 -17.74 -16.04
CA ARG A 88 3.00 -18.14 -17.14
C ARG A 88 3.93 -19.32 -16.77
N ASP A 89 4.57 -19.23 -15.59
CA ASP A 89 5.68 -20.13 -15.25
C ASP A 89 5.24 -21.26 -14.30
N PHE A 90 4.02 -21.17 -13.73
CA PHE A 90 3.52 -22.15 -12.77
C PHE A 90 2.28 -22.88 -13.22
N CYS A 91 1.11 -22.21 -13.23
CA CYS A 91 -0.17 -22.84 -13.49
C CYS A 91 -1.18 -21.81 -14.01
N SER A 92 -1.42 -21.82 -15.30
CA SER A 92 -2.33 -20.86 -15.96
C SER A 92 -3.80 -21.04 -15.60
N THR A 93 -4.19 -22.20 -15.05
CA THR A 93 -5.57 -22.51 -14.65
C THR A 93 -5.87 -22.24 -13.18
N ALA A 94 -4.87 -21.77 -12.41
CA ALA A 94 -5.07 -21.40 -11.02
C ALA A 94 -5.89 -20.10 -10.93
N ILE A 95 -6.80 -20.05 -9.95
CA ILE A 95 -7.52 -18.83 -9.63
C ILE A 95 -6.82 -18.00 -8.55
N SER A 96 -5.98 -18.64 -7.72
CA SER A 96 -5.16 -17.99 -6.72
C SER A 96 -3.87 -18.76 -6.45
N TYR A 97 -2.92 -18.08 -5.80
CA TYR A 97 -1.65 -18.69 -5.39
C TYR A 97 -1.39 -18.41 -3.92
N LEU A 98 -1.14 -19.47 -3.16
CA LEU A 98 -0.62 -19.35 -1.78
C LEU A 98 0.90 -19.26 -1.84
N VAL A 99 1.44 -18.12 -1.37
CA VAL A 99 2.87 -17.81 -1.34
C VAL A 99 3.31 -17.84 0.12
N GLU A 100 4.27 -18.69 0.46
CA GLU A 100 4.70 -18.92 1.85
C GLU A 100 6.21 -18.83 1.97
N PHE A 101 6.68 -18.02 2.92
CA PHE A 101 8.07 -17.95 3.34
C PHE A 101 8.25 -18.66 4.67
N PHE A 102 9.30 -19.44 4.78
CA PHE A 102 9.65 -20.12 6.01
C PHE A 102 11.16 -20.22 6.18
N SER A 103 11.60 -20.31 7.43
CA SER A 103 13.00 -20.43 7.78
C SER A 103 13.17 -21.39 8.95
N SER A 104 14.17 -22.24 8.89
CA SER A 104 14.59 -23.08 10.03
C SER A 104 15.50 -22.33 11.00
N SER A 105 15.93 -21.13 10.66
CA SER A 105 16.68 -20.25 11.56
C SER A 105 15.72 -19.62 12.57
N ASN A 106 16.23 -19.27 13.74
CA ASN A 106 15.46 -18.60 14.79
C ASN A 106 15.20 -17.13 14.42
N ILE A 107 14.27 -16.88 13.50
CA ILE A 107 13.87 -15.57 13.01
C ILE A 107 12.36 -15.52 12.80
N VAL A 108 11.72 -14.51 13.33
CA VAL A 108 10.30 -14.24 13.08
C VAL A 108 10.12 -13.55 11.74
N ILE A 109 9.20 -14.03 10.92
CA ILE A 109 8.80 -13.43 9.64
C ILE A 109 7.36 -12.91 9.83
N PRO A 110 7.18 -11.63 10.22
CA PRO A 110 5.86 -11.10 10.58
C PRO A 110 4.94 -10.92 9.37
N PHE A 111 5.51 -10.70 8.21
CA PHE A 111 4.80 -10.62 6.93
C PHE A 111 5.79 -10.86 5.78
N PRO A 112 5.32 -11.37 4.65
CA PRO A 112 6.15 -11.47 3.46
C PRO A 112 6.28 -10.08 2.84
N ALA A 113 7.51 -9.55 2.75
CA ALA A 113 7.78 -8.29 2.07
C ALA A 113 7.83 -8.51 0.55
N VAL A 114 6.67 -8.73 -0.04
CA VAL A 114 6.48 -9.10 -1.45
C VAL A 114 5.58 -8.08 -2.11
N MET A 115 5.92 -7.67 -3.32
CA MET A 115 5.03 -6.94 -4.21
C MET A 115 4.27 -7.94 -5.09
N VAL A 116 2.96 -7.79 -5.11
CA VAL A 116 2.07 -8.48 -6.04
C VAL A 116 1.81 -7.55 -7.20
N ASN A 117 2.16 -8.01 -8.38
CA ASN A 117 2.07 -7.23 -9.59
C ASN A 117 0.95 -7.78 -10.46
N HIS A 118 0.00 -6.93 -10.81
CA HIS A 118 -1.10 -7.22 -11.71
C HIS A 118 -0.91 -6.41 -12.98
N ARG A 119 -0.84 -7.09 -14.12
CA ARG A 119 -0.71 -6.47 -15.43
C ARG A 119 -2.00 -6.63 -16.22
N GLY A 120 -2.60 -5.50 -16.62
CA GLY A 120 -3.63 -5.44 -17.65
C GLY A 120 -3.03 -5.21 -19.05
N PRO A 121 -3.86 -5.02 -20.08
CA PRO A 121 -3.39 -4.78 -21.46
C PRO A 121 -2.47 -3.55 -21.58
N ASN A 122 -2.80 -2.42 -20.94
CA ASN A 122 -2.02 -1.18 -20.92
C ASN A 122 -1.88 -0.60 -19.51
N SER A 123 -2.22 -1.36 -18.50
CA SER A 123 -2.14 -0.96 -17.09
C SER A 123 -1.23 -1.89 -16.30
N PHE A 124 -0.74 -1.36 -15.20
CA PHE A 124 0.08 -2.10 -14.27
C PHE A 124 -0.21 -1.63 -12.86
N SER A 125 -0.44 -2.54 -11.94
CA SER A 125 -0.66 -2.23 -10.53
C SER A 125 0.25 -3.08 -9.66
N THR A 126 0.92 -2.45 -8.73
CA THR A 126 1.72 -3.10 -7.70
C THR A 126 1.02 -2.91 -6.36
N VAL A 127 0.87 -3.99 -5.62
CA VAL A 127 0.28 -3.95 -4.27
C VAL A 127 1.21 -4.73 -3.35
N HIS A 128 1.66 -4.11 -2.27
CA HIS A 128 2.46 -4.84 -1.29
C HIS A 128 1.60 -5.87 -0.56
N SER A 129 2.24 -6.84 0.10
CA SER A 129 1.55 -7.95 0.78
C SER A 129 0.43 -7.44 1.71
N PHE A 130 -0.81 -7.63 1.28
CA PHE A 130 -2.00 -7.04 1.90
C PHE A 130 -2.77 -8.02 2.78
N ASN A 131 -2.61 -9.33 2.61
CA ASN A 131 -3.25 -10.34 3.43
C ASN A 131 -2.24 -11.35 4.00
N ARG A 132 -2.67 -12.09 5.02
CA ARG A 132 -1.89 -13.14 5.69
C ARG A 132 -2.80 -14.31 5.96
N VAL A 133 -2.45 -15.47 5.43
CA VAL A 133 -3.27 -16.69 5.56
C VAL A 133 -2.79 -17.55 6.71
N LEU A 134 -1.50 -17.60 6.91
CA LEU A 134 -0.82 -18.21 8.06
C LEU A 134 0.33 -17.29 8.45
N ASN A 135 0.48 -17.01 9.72
CA ASN A 135 1.56 -16.16 10.21
C ASN A 135 1.89 -16.46 11.66
N ASP A 136 3.17 -16.58 11.99
CA ASP A 136 3.66 -16.89 13.33
C ASP A 136 3.19 -15.91 14.42
N ILE A 137 2.88 -14.68 14.05
CA ILE A 137 2.44 -13.63 14.98
C ILE A 137 0.93 -13.61 15.18
N PHE A 138 0.17 -13.95 14.13
CA PHE A 138 -1.29 -13.78 14.09
C PHE A 138 -2.07 -15.09 14.10
N GLU A 139 -1.46 -16.18 14.53
CA GLU A 139 -2.11 -17.50 14.64
C GLU A 139 -2.74 -17.74 16.02
N ASP A 140 -2.88 -16.72 16.86
CA ASP A 140 -3.61 -16.86 18.13
C ASP A 140 -5.13 -16.74 17.92
N ASP A 141 -5.89 -17.42 18.77
CA ASP A 141 -7.34 -17.51 18.65
C ASP A 141 -8.05 -16.17 18.80
N GLU A 142 -7.50 -15.23 19.55
CA GLU A 142 -8.10 -13.92 19.77
C GLU A 142 -8.02 -13.07 18.51
N ILE A 143 -6.89 -13.09 17.80
CA ILE A 143 -6.72 -12.35 16.53
C ILE A 143 -7.56 -12.99 15.43
N ASN A 144 -7.67 -14.29 15.41
CA ASN A 144 -8.49 -15.01 14.43
C ASN A 144 -10.01 -14.74 14.58
N THR A 145 -10.44 -14.10 15.66
CA THR A 145 -11.84 -13.72 15.88
C THR A 145 -12.13 -12.26 15.60
N ILE A 146 -11.13 -11.45 15.24
CA ILE A 146 -11.32 -10.04 14.95
C ILE A 146 -12.06 -9.89 13.63
N GLN A 147 -13.18 -9.19 13.72
CA GLN A 147 -13.89 -8.71 12.54
C GLN A 147 -13.29 -7.35 12.16
N VAL A 148 -12.78 -7.24 10.94
CA VAL A 148 -12.19 -6.01 10.43
C VAL A 148 -13.24 -5.29 9.59
N GLU A 149 -13.64 -4.09 10.01
CA GLU A 149 -14.34 -3.16 9.15
C GLU A 149 -13.29 -2.51 8.26
N GLU A 150 -13.41 -2.76 6.96
CA GLU A 150 -12.51 -2.16 5.99
C GLU A 150 -13.14 -0.85 5.49
N GLY A 151 -12.48 0.24 5.75
CA GLY A 151 -12.83 1.54 5.20
C GLY A 151 -11.96 1.87 4.00
N GLY A 152 -12.39 2.80 3.17
CA GLY A 152 -11.50 3.48 2.26
C GLY A 152 -11.40 2.90 0.87
N ILE A 153 -12.50 2.49 0.31
CA ILE A 153 -12.62 2.43 -1.13
C ILE A 153 -13.23 3.74 -1.59
N ASP A 154 -12.42 4.44 -2.27
CA ASP A 154 -12.74 5.52 -3.11
C ASP A 154 -13.57 5.07 -4.28
N ILE A 155 -14.74 5.64 -4.43
CA ILE A 155 -15.64 5.30 -5.51
C ILE A 155 -15.77 6.48 -6.43
N ALA A 156 -15.02 6.44 -7.52
CA ALA A 156 -15.29 7.24 -8.68
C ALA A 156 -15.84 6.29 -9.76
N GLN A 157 -17.13 6.14 -9.83
CA GLN A 157 -17.75 5.42 -10.93
C GLN A 157 -18.00 6.38 -12.09
N SER A 158 -17.53 6.02 -13.26
CA SER A 158 -17.87 6.65 -14.52
C SER A 158 -18.50 5.61 -15.45
N PRO A 159 -19.12 6.01 -16.58
CA PRO A 159 -19.63 5.06 -17.56
C PRO A 159 -18.60 4.04 -18.03
N ASP A 160 -17.33 4.43 -17.99
CA ASP A 160 -16.21 3.65 -18.48
C ASP A 160 -15.43 2.91 -17.38
N SER A 161 -15.70 3.20 -16.10
CA SER A 161 -15.00 2.58 -14.98
C SER A 161 -15.95 2.04 -13.91
N SER A 162 -15.54 0.97 -13.24
CA SER A 162 -16.27 0.38 -12.15
C SER A 162 -15.33 0.01 -11.01
N THR A 163 -15.67 0.45 -9.80
CA THR A 163 -14.96 0.04 -8.59
C THR A 163 -15.20 -1.43 -8.30
N PHE A 164 -14.16 -2.14 -7.89
CA PHE A 164 -14.24 -3.53 -7.44
C PHE A 164 -13.59 -3.72 -6.07
N PHE A 165 -14.02 -4.79 -5.40
CA PHE A 165 -13.36 -5.31 -4.21
C PHE A 165 -13.33 -6.84 -4.26
N THR A 166 -12.30 -7.43 -3.67
CA THR A 166 -12.09 -8.89 -3.68
C THR A 166 -12.06 -9.44 -2.27
N VAL A 167 -12.96 -10.37 -1.98
CA VAL A 167 -13.07 -11.07 -0.70
C VAL A 167 -12.33 -12.39 -0.80
N PHE A 168 -11.66 -12.81 0.27
CA PHE A 168 -10.81 -13.99 0.31
C PHE A 168 -11.31 -14.98 1.36
N ALA A 169 -11.22 -16.27 1.05
CA ALA A 169 -11.26 -17.35 2.02
C ALA A 169 -9.84 -17.68 2.51
N GLY A 170 -9.67 -17.84 3.80
CA GLY A 170 -8.42 -18.30 4.42
C GLY A 170 -8.21 -19.81 4.25
N GLN A 171 -7.62 -20.44 5.27
CA GLN A 171 -7.35 -21.89 5.27
C GLN A 171 -8.61 -22.76 5.37
N GLN A 172 -9.74 -22.18 5.72
CA GLN A 172 -11.04 -22.83 5.80
C GLN A 172 -11.98 -22.23 4.77
N GLU A 173 -13.07 -22.96 4.49
CA GLU A 173 -14.17 -22.44 3.69
C GLU A 173 -14.77 -21.23 4.40
N LEU A 174 -15.04 -20.17 3.63
CA LEU A 174 -15.73 -18.99 4.11
C LEU A 174 -17.21 -19.10 3.81
N CYS A 175 -18.03 -19.19 4.84
CA CYS A 175 -19.48 -19.14 4.76
C CYS A 175 -20.00 -17.98 5.60
N GLY A 176 -20.80 -17.10 5.01
CA GLY A 176 -21.36 -15.97 5.75
C GLY A 176 -21.92 -14.88 4.84
N ALA A 177 -21.93 -13.67 5.35
CA ALA A 177 -22.32 -12.49 4.57
C ALA A 177 -21.26 -11.40 4.70
N VAL A 178 -20.93 -10.75 3.57
CA VAL A 178 -20.16 -9.52 3.55
C VAL A 178 -21.12 -8.35 3.73
N GLY A 179 -20.94 -7.61 4.82
CA GLY A 179 -21.70 -6.38 5.09
C GLY A 179 -21.10 -5.22 4.31
N LEU A 180 -21.91 -4.49 3.58
CA LEU A 180 -21.53 -3.34 2.80
C LEU A 180 -22.30 -2.10 3.25
N CYS A 181 -21.59 -0.99 3.38
CA CYS A 181 -22.18 0.31 3.70
C CYS A 181 -21.54 1.36 2.79
N PHE A 182 -22.26 1.76 1.76
CA PHE A 182 -21.86 2.85 0.89
C PHE A 182 -22.40 4.18 1.44
N LYS A 183 -21.54 5.15 1.61
CA LYS A 183 -21.85 6.48 2.15
C LYS A 183 -21.43 7.56 1.17
N ASN A 184 -22.31 8.52 0.94
CA ASN A 184 -22.03 9.74 0.17
C ASN A 184 -22.99 10.87 0.61
N ASP A 185 -22.91 12.01 -0.06
CA ASP A 185 -23.76 13.19 0.22
C ASP A 185 -25.27 12.92 0.03
N ALA A 186 -25.64 11.95 -0.80
CA ALA A 186 -27.04 11.58 -1.02
C ALA A 186 -27.59 10.66 0.08
N GLY A 187 -26.74 10.07 0.91
CA GLY A 187 -27.15 9.23 2.03
C GLY A 187 -26.31 7.96 2.20
N VAL A 188 -26.91 6.96 2.80
CA VAL A 188 -26.28 5.68 3.15
C VAL A 188 -27.05 4.53 2.53
N LEU A 189 -26.36 3.70 1.76
CA LEU A 189 -26.88 2.44 1.23
C LEU A 189 -26.21 1.27 1.94
N THR A 190 -27.00 0.28 2.36
CA THR A 190 -26.46 -0.92 3.02
C THR A 190 -26.91 -2.18 2.33
N LYS A 191 -26.03 -3.19 2.29
CA LYS A 191 -26.32 -4.49 1.72
C LYS A 191 -25.58 -5.61 2.44
N GLN A 192 -26.20 -6.78 2.51
CA GLN A 192 -25.54 -8.01 2.93
C GLN A 192 -25.39 -8.92 1.71
N LEU A 193 -24.17 -9.29 1.37
CA LEU A 193 -23.89 -10.21 0.27
C LEU A 193 -23.56 -11.59 0.86
N PRO A 194 -24.42 -12.60 0.65
CA PRO A 194 -24.07 -13.96 1.04
C PRO A 194 -22.88 -14.44 0.21
N VAL A 195 -21.90 -15.04 0.90
CA VAL A 195 -20.71 -15.60 0.29
C VAL A 195 -20.48 -17.02 0.77
N THR A 196 -20.08 -17.87 -0.15
CA THR A 196 -19.55 -19.21 0.15
C THR A 196 -18.36 -19.43 -0.76
N LEU A 197 -17.15 -19.39 -0.16
CA LEU A 197 -15.91 -19.52 -0.89
C LEU A 197 -15.14 -20.74 -0.38
N PRO A 198 -14.73 -21.65 -1.26
CA PRO A 198 -13.81 -22.71 -0.89
C PRO A 198 -12.51 -22.12 -0.30
N ARG A 199 -11.84 -22.88 0.56
CA ARG A 199 -10.57 -22.46 1.17
C ARG A 199 -9.57 -21.97 0.13
N LEU A 200 -8.83 -20.92 0.44
CA LEU A 200 -7.76 -20.35 -0.39
C LEU A 200 -8.24 -19.83 -1.76
N THR A 201 -9.53 -19.56 -1.88
CA THR A 201 -10.11 -18.93 -3.07
C THR A 201 -10.53 -17.49 -2.78
N HIS A 202 -11.01 -16.80 -3.79
CA HIS A 202 -11.49 -15.44 -3.69
C HIS A 202 -12.68 -15.21 -4.63
N GLN A 203 -13.39 -14.12 -4.40
CA GLN A 203 -14.42 -13.61 -5.29
C GLN A 203 -14.32 -12.10 -5.41
N THR A 204 -14.32 -11.62 -6.64
CA THR A 204 -14.33 -10.18 -6.95
C THR A 204 -15.75 -9.72 -7.22
N PHE A 205 -16.14 -8.64 -6.57
CA PHE A 205 -17.43 -7.98 -6.72
C PHE A 205 -17.23 -6.60 -7.35
N PHE A 206 -18.09 -6.26 -8.29
CA PHE A 206 -18.13 -4.91 -8.85
C PHE A 206 -19.24 -4.10 -8.21
N LEU A 207 -18.93 -2.87 -7.85
CA LEU A 207 -19.89 -2.01 -7.13
C LEU A 207 -21.16 -1.76 -7.93
N LYS A 208 -21.07 -1.58 -9.25
CA LYS A 208 -22.24 -1.41 -10.13
C LYS A 208 -23.22 -2.57 -10.08
N ASP A 209 -22.73 -3.80 -9.82
CA ASP A 209 -23.59 -4.99 -9.72
C ASP A 209 -24.20 -5.12 -8.33
N VAL A 210 -23.54 -4.52 -7.33
CA VAL A 210 -23.97 -4.55 -5.92
C VAL A 210 -24.93 -3.40 -5.61
N PHE A 211 -24.59 -2.18 -6.03
CA PHE A 211 -25.37 -0.96 -5.84
C PHE A 211 -25.59 -0.26 -7.19
N PRO A 212 -26.48 -0.78 -8.06
CA PRO A 212 -26.76 -0.13 -9.35
C PRO A 212 -27.23 1.32 -9.20
N GLU A 213 -27.91 1.63 -8.09
CA GLU A 213 -28.37 2.96 -7.76
C GLU A 213 -27.23 3.96 -7.43
N ALA A 214 -26.05 3.45 -7.13
CA ALA A 214 -24.85 4.26 -6.89
C ALA A 214 -23.99 4.47 -8.15
N GLU A 215 -24.46 4.05 -9.30
CA GLU A 215 -23.75 4.26 -10.56
C GLU A 215 -23.49 5.75 -10.79
N HIS A 216 -22.25 6.09 -11.12
CA HIS A 216 -21.74 7.47 -11.27
C HIS A 216 -21.67 8.32 -10.01
N GLN A 217 -21.87 7.74 -8.83
CA GLN A 217 -21.73 8.45 -7.56
C GLN A 217 -20.33 8.28 -6.99
N GLN A 218 -19.84 9.33 -6.34
CA GLN A 218 -18.63 9.27 -5.51
C GLN A 218 -19.04 9.00 -4.05
N GLY A 219 -18.16 8.35 -3.30
CA GLY A 219 -18.41 8.07 -1.91
C GLY A 219 -17.36 7.15 -1.30
N VAL A 220 -17.70 6.62 -0.13
CA VAL A 220 -16.86 5.66 0.61
C VAL A 220 -17.64 4.38 0.83
N LEU A 221 -17.02 3.25 0.51
CA LEU A 221 -17.55 1.94 0.79
C LEU A 221 -16.85 1.35 2.03
N LEU A 222 -17.59 1.07 3.06
CA LEU A 222 -17.16 0.28 4.20
C LEU A 222 -17.55 -1.18 3.98
N ILE A 223 -16.62 -2.08 4.22
CA ILE A 223 -16.80 -3.52 3.97
C ILE A 223 -16.49 -4.27 5.25
N GLN A 224 -17.50 -4.99 5.73
CA GLN A 224 -17.39 -5.85 6.90
C GLN A 224 -17.27 -7.30 6.45
N GLN A 225 -16.09 -7.89 6.66
CA GLN A 225 -15.83 -9.27 6.29
C GLN A 225 -16.41 -10.27 7.31
N PRO A 226 -16.88 -11.46 6.88
CA PRO A 226 -17.16 -12.54 7.80
C PRO A 226 -15.91 -12.94 8.60
N ARG A 227 -16.10 -13.37 9.84
CA ARG A 227 -14.99 -13.86 10.67
C ARG A 227 -14.38 -15.12 10.08
N GLN A 228 -13.06 -15.17 10.10
CA GLN A 228 -12.29 -16.32 9.63
C GLN A 228 -11.20 -16.63 10.64
N SER A 229 -10.94 -17.91 10.87
CA SER A 229 -9.77 -18.34 11.61
C SER A 229 -8.54 -18.40 10.68
N MET A 230 -7.37 -18.09 11.23
CA MET A 230 -6.08 -18.16 10.54
C MET A 230 -6.05 -17.34 9.23
N PHE A 231 -6.75 -16.21 9.23
CA PHE A 231 -6.71 -15.23 8.15
C PHE A 231 -6.78 -13.81 8.73
N TYR A 232 -5.81 -13.01 8.37
CA TYR A 232 -5.80 -11.59 8.65
C TYR A 232 -5.43 -10.86 7.38
N GLY A 233 -6.26 -9.95 6.91
CA GLY A 233 -5.93 -9.25 5.71
C GLY A 233 -6.88 -8.15 5.33
N ARG A 234 -6.32 -7.28 4.53
CA ARG A 234 -7.04 -6.27 3.79
C ARG A 234 -7.59 -6.88 2.52
N LEU A 235 -8.61 -6.25 1.97
CA LEU A 235 -9.14 -6.61 0.67
C LEU A 235 -8.25 -6.07 -0.44
N LEU A 236 -8.29 -6.69 -1.58
CA LEU A 236 -7.82 -6.08 -2.81
C LEU A 236 -8.97 -5.25 -3.39
N VAL A 237 -8.70 -4.00 -3.68
CA VAL A 237 -9.69 -3.03 -4.17
C VAL A 237 -9.13 -2.26 -5.36
N GLY A 238 -9.99 -1.69 -6.18
CA GLY A 238 -9.52 -0.91 -7.30
C GLY A 238 -10.63 -0.49 -8.26
N GLN A 239 -10.20 -0.07 -9.43
CA GLN A 239 -11.07 0.34 -10.53
C GLN A 239 -10.70 -0.44 -11.80
N ALA A 240 -11.70 -0.86 -12.54
CA ALA A 240 -11.54 -1.51 -13.83
C ALA A 240 -12.30 -0.73 -14.91
N ILE A 241 -11.73 -0.66 -16.10
CA ILE A 241 -12.35 -0.03 -17.26
C ILE A 241 -12.69 -1.05 -18.36
N ALA A 242 -13.53 -0.65 -19.29
CA ALA A 242 -14.05 -1.54 -20.33
C ALA A 242 -12.97 -2.16 -21.24
N SER A 243 -11.79 -1.54 -21.37
CA SER A 243 -10.66 -2.11 -22.11
C SER A 243 -10.03 -3.34 -21.46
N GLY A 244 -10.39 -3.66 -20.22
CA GLY A 244 -9.75 -4.69 -19.42
C GLY A 244 -8.57 -4.17 -18.60
N ASP A 245 -8.24 -2.88 -18.72
CA ASP A 245 -7.27 -2.23 -17.85
C ASP A 245 -7.87 -1.94 -16.47
N PHE A 246 -7.03 -1.95 -15.46
CA PHE A 246 -7.45 -1.70 -14.08
C PHE A 246 -6.32 -1.10 -13.24
N SER A 247 -6.70 -0.46 -12.13
CA SER A 247 -5.81 -0.13 -11.04
C SER A 247 -6.22 -0.91 -9.80
N ALA A 248 -5.26 -1.36 -9.03
CA ALA A 248 -5.50 -2.11 -7.81
C ALA A 248 -4.66 -1.56 -6.65
N ASN A 249 -5.26 -1.59 -5.47
CA ASN A 249 -4.63 -1.27 -4.20
C ASN A 249 -5.21 -2.20 -3.13
N HIS A 250 -4.63 -2.23 -1.94
CA HIS A 250 -5.30 -2.86 -0.80
C HIS A 250 -6.23 -1.86 -0.12
N SER A 251 -7.34 -2.34 0.44
CA SER A 251 -8.14 -1.57 1.38
C SER A 251 -7.33 -1.22 2.62
N TYR A 252 -7.76 -0.26 3.40
CA TYR A 252 -7.24 -0.05 4.74
C TYR A 252 -8.40 -0.05 5.75
N TYR A 253 -8.10 -0.34 6.98
CA TYR A 253 -9.04 -0.23 8.08
C TYR A 253 -8.74 1.05 8.86
N ASP A 254 -9.80 1.72 9.25
CA ASP A 254 -9.74 2.91 10.08
C ASP A 254 -10.05 2.53 11.54
N ASN A 255 -9.07 2.71 12.41
CA ASN A 255 -9.23 2.50 13.85
C ASN A 255 -9.38 3.83 14.60
N SER A 256 -9.47 4.95 13.91
CA SER A 256 -9.53 6.27 14.54
C SER A 256 -10.80 6.48 15.38
N SER A 257 -11.84 5.69 15.12
CA SER A 257 -13.08 5.68 15.92
C SER A 257 -13.00 4.83 17.19
N VAL A 258 -11.95 4.02 17.36
CA VAL A 258 -11.82 3.12 18.51
C VAL A 258 -11.37 3.93 19.71
N GLU A 259 -12.12 3.84 20.79
CA GLU A 259 -11.79 4.50 22.06
C GLU A 259 -10.40 4.08 22.55
N GLY A 260 -9.58 5.08 22.92
CA GLY A 260 -8.18 4.86 23.33
C GLY A 260 -7.16 4.82 22.20
N GLU A 261 -7.56 4.90 20.94
CA GLU A 261 -6.69 4.98 19.78
C GLU A 261 -6.33 6.45 19.41
N TYR A 262 -6.01 7.25 20.42
CA TYR A 262 -5.62 8.65 20.26
C TYR A 262 -4.28 8.93 20.90
N TRP A 263 -3.55 9.89 20.34
CA TRP A 263 -2.41 10.50 21.02
C TRP A 263 -2.93 11.38 22.16
N ASP A 264 -2.24 11.34 23.31
CA ASP A 264 -2.65 12.07 24.54
C ASP A 264 -2.45 13.59 24.44
N ASP A 265 -2.20 14.12 23.26
CA ASP A 265 -1.98 15.54 23.02
C ASP A 265 -2.66 16.02 21.72
N ALA A 266 -2.85 17.33 21.65
CA ALA A 266 -3.43 18.01 20.49
C ALA A 266 -2.40 18.47 19.48
N LYS A 267 -1.19 17.84 19.43
CA LYS A 267 -0.19 18.20 18.45
C LYS A 267 -0.57 17.74 17.06
N PRO A 268 -0.18 18.49 16.05
CA PRO A 268 -0.49 18.13 14.67
C PRO A 268 0.23 16.86 14.23
N SER A 269 -0.36 16.18 13.24
CA SER A 269 0.31 15.14 12.47
C SER A 269 0.65 15.68 11.10
N HIS A 270 1.67 15.16 10.45
CA HIS A 270 2.02 15.56 9.09
C HIS A 270 2.59 14.43 8.26
N ARG A 271 2.62 14.63 6.95
CA ARG A 271 3.28 13.79 5.97
C ARG A 271 3.71 14.60 4.77
N THR A 272 4.95 14.37 4.32
CA THR A 272 5.50 14.97 3.11
C THR A 272 5.42 14.00 1.93
N TYR A 273 4.99 14.51 0.80
CA TYR A 273 4.77 13.78 -0.45
C TYR A 273 5.61 14.35 -1.57
N PRO A 274 6.13 13.50 -2.47
CA PRO A 274 6.79 13.98 -3.67
C PRO A 274 5.77 14.54 -4.67
N LEU A 275 6.17 15.59 -5.35
CA LEU A 275 5.51 16.10 -6.54
C LEU A 275 6.38 15.78 -7.75
N VAL A 276 5.89 14.95 -8.65
CA VAL A 276 6.59 14.60 -9.88
C VAL A 276 6.11 15.46 -11.01
N ALA A 277 7.01 16.21 -11.64
CA ALA A 277 6.67 17.09 -12.72
C ALA A 277 5.93 16.38 -13.86
N GLY A 278 4.84 16.95 -14.31
CA GLY A 278 3.99 16.39 -15.37
C GLY A 278 3.04 15.28 -14.93
N LEU A 279 3.03 14.88 -13.65
CA LEU A 279 2.04 13.96 -13.11
C LEU A 279 0.89 14.71 -12.45
N SER A 280 -0.34 14.40 -12.87
CA SER A 280 -1.53 14.81 -12.12
C SER A 280 -1.55 14.08 -10.78
N THR A 281 -1.68 14.82 -9.71
CA THR A 281 -1.69 14.31 -8.34
C THR A 281 -2.90 14.87 -7.61
N LYS A 282 -3.61 14.00 -6.90
CA LYS A 282 -4.67 14.38 -5.95
C LYS A 282 -4.33 13.85 -4.59
N LEU A 283 -4.76 14.55 -3.57
CA LEU A 283 -4.76 14.09 -2.20
C LEU A 283 -6.19 13.82 -1.79
N ARG A 284 -6.48 12.59 -1.40
CA ARG A 284 -7.79 12.17 -0.92
C ARG A 284 -7.73 11.84 0.55
N VAL A 285 -8.33 12.71 1.35
CA VAL A 285 -8.46 12.50 2.80
C VAL A 285 -9.80 11.85 3.05
N TYR A 286 -9.77 10.63 3.56
CA TYR A 286 -10.98 9.86 3.87
C TYR A 286 -11.75 10.44 5.06
N PRO A 287 -13.03 10.10 5.20
CA PRO A 287 -13.77 10.41 6.39
C PRO A 287 -13.08 9.85 7.61
N ILE A 288 -12.58 10.73 8.46
CA ILE A 288 -11.96 10.34 9.72
C ILE A 288 -13.06 10.19 10.75
N GLN A 289 -13.24 8.97 11.25
CA GLN A 289 -14.15 8.73 12.37
C GLN A 289 -13.46 9.15 13.67
N SER A 290 -13.43 10.44 13.91
CA SER A 290 -12.80 11.02 15.09
C SER A 290 -13.80 11.93 15.82
N PRO A 291 -13.85 11.93 17.17
CA PRO A 291 -14.61 12.92 17.93
C PRO A 291 -13.99 14.32 17.84
N SER A 292 -12.73 14.44 17.39
CA SER A 292 -12.07 15.72 17.20
C SER A 292 -12.29 16.24 15.79
N LEU A 293 -12.62 17.53 15.66
CA LEU A 293 -12.58 18.22 14.37
C LEU A 293 -11.11 18.37 13.95
N ILE A 294 -10.80 18.01 12.73
CA ILE A 294 -9.45 18.09 12.19
C ILE A 294 -9.41 19.16 11.09
N GLU A 295 -8.50 20.10 11.23
CA GLU A 295 -8.12 21.03 10.18
C GLU A 295 -6.94 20.52 9.41
N PHE A 296 -6.98 20.60 8.09
CA PHE A 296 -5.90 20.23 7.20
C PHE A 296 -5.33 21.46 6.53
N THR A 297 -4.00 21.49 6.34
CA THR A 297 -3.30 22.47 5.51
C THR A 297 -2.28 21.78 4.63
N ILE A 298 -2.04 22.32 3.44
CA ILE A 298 -1.00 21.85 2.51
C ILE A 298 0.02 22.95 2.33
N GLU A 299 1.29 22.64 2.52
CA GLU A 299 2.44 23.50 2.29
C GLU A 299 3.28 22.96 1.15
N PHE A 300 3.61 23.81 0.17
CA PHE A 300 4.45 23.47 -0.97
C PHE A 300 5.89 23.95 -0.75
N LYS A 301 6.85 23.10 -1.10
CA LYS A 301 8.28 23.40 -0.94
C LYS A 301 9.09 23.08 -2.18
N ASP A 302 10.17 23.84 -2.38
CA ASP A 302 11.18 23.54 -3.38
C ASP A 302 12.21 22.51 -2.85
N GLY A 303 13.15 22.11 -3.72
CA GLY A 303 14.20 21.12 -3.38
C GLY A 303 15.19 21.59 -2.32
N LEU A 304 15.20 22.85 -1.96
CA LEU A 304 16.02 23.42 -0.86
C LEU A 304 15.26 23.52 0.45
N GLY A 305 13.95 23.11 0.46
CA GLY A 305 13.08 23.21 1.62
C GLY A 305 12.44 24.60 1.83
N LEU A 306 12.58 25.51 0.84
CA LEU A 306 11.93 26.81 0.92
C LEU A 306 10.43 26.66 0.65
N THR A 307 9.61 27.22 1.53
CA THR A 307 8.16 27.28 1.37
C THR A 307 7.80 28.21 0.19
N LEU A 308 7.11 27.65 -0.78
CA LEU A 308 6.61 28.39 -1.96
C LEU A 308 5.21 28.94 -1.73
N GLY A 309 4.40 28.26 -0.91
CA GLY A 309 3.07 28.68 -0.53
C GLY A 309 2.39 27.69 0.40
N LYS A 310 1.31 28.16 1.03
CA LYS A 310 0.52 27.34 1.96
C LYS A 310 -0.97 27.59 1.73
N SER A 311 -1.78 26.52 1.75
CA SER A 311 -3.23 26.62 1.62
C SER A 311 -3.85 27.31 2.84
N ALA A 312 -5.06 27.88 2.64
CA ALA A 312 -5.95 28.13 3.77
C ALA A 312 -6.31 26.78 4.43
N PRO A 313 -6.68 26.78 5.74
CA PRO A 313 -7.19 25.58 6.37
C PRO A 313 -8.48 25.08 5.71
N PHE A 314 -8.61 23.76 5.59
CA PHE A 314 -9.82 23.07 5.18
C PHE A 314 -10.11 21.91 6.11
N HIS A 315 -11.33 21.47 6.19
CA HIS A 315 -11.76 20.39 7.09
C HIS A 315 -12.92 19.60 6.51
N VAL A 316 -13.05 18.37 6.97
CA VAL A 316 -14.20 17.53 6.69
C VAL A 316 -15.37 18.03 7.52
N THR A 317 -16.50 18.34 6.88
CA THR A 317 -17.67 18.93 7.54
C THR A 317 -18.53 17.91 8.25
N SER A 318 -18.59 16.68 7.72
CA SER A 318 -19.37 15.56 8.29
C SER A 318 -18.48 14.36 8.56
N PRO A 319 -17.89 14.24 9.76
CA PRO A 319 -17.04 13.13 10.10
C PRO A 319 -17.71 11.76 9.86
N GLY A 320 -16.98 10.84 9.27
CA GLY A 320 -17.45 9.49 8.93
C GLY A 320 -18.29 9.38 7.66
N VAL A 321 -18.55 10.49 6.96
CA VAL A 321 -19.32 10.54 5.70
C VAL A 321 -18.55 11.25 4.60
N ASP A 322 -18.08 12.47 4.88
CA ASP A 322 -17.40 13.29 3.89
C ASP A 322 -15.95 12.89 3.71
N PHE A 323 -15.46 12.97 2.50
CA PHE A 323 -14.02 12.95 2.19
C PHE A 323 -13.62 14.20 1.41
N LEU A 324 -12.35 14.56 1.50
CA LEU A 324 -11.78 15.66 0.74
C LEU A 324 -10.98 15.09 -0.43
N ASP A 325 -11.33 15.54 -1.62
CA ASP A 325 -10.58 15.24 -2.84
C ASP A 325 -9.95 16.55 -3.34
N ILE A 326 -8.64 16.69 -3.17
CA ILE A 326 -7.91 17.92 -3.43
C ILE A 326 -7.03 17.71 -4.65
N ASP A 327 -7.37 18.37 -5.75
CA ASP A 327 -6.49 18.45 -6.91
C ASP A 327 -5.32 19.37 -6.60
N ILE A 328 -4.11 18.84 -6.71
CA ILE A 328 -2.89 19.55 -6.34
C ILE A 328 -2.50 20.60 -7.38
N ILE A 329 -2.77 20.34 -8.65
CA ILE A 329 -2.49 21.32 -9.73
C ILE A 329 -3.40 22.53 -9.59
N ASP A 330 -4.68 22.32 -9.33
CA ASP A 330 -5.64 23.40 -9.10
C ASP A 330 -5.26 24.23 -7.86
N LEU A 331 -4.82 23.56 -6.79
CA LEU A 331 -4.38 24.24 -5.57
C LEU A 331 -3.10 25.04 -5.80
N GLN A 332 -2.11 24.51 -6.53
CA GLN A 332 -0.89 25.23 -6.91
C GLN A 332 -1.23 26.47 -7.75
N SER A 333 -2.13 26.33 -8.72
CA SER A 333 -2.60 27.41 -9.57
C SER A 333 -3.28 28.53 -8.75
N ALA A 334 -4.16 28.16 -7.81
CA ALA A 334 -4.83 29.10 -6.92
C ALA A 334 -3.86 29.87 -6.01
N LEU A 335 -2.76 29.23 -5.62
CA LEU A 335 -1.69 29.84 -4.81
C LEU A 335 -0.61 30.53 -5.65
N GLN A 336 -0.73 30.54 -6.97
CA GLN A 336 0.24 31.11 -7.92
C GLN A 336 1.64 30.48 -7.78
N ILE A 337 1.69 29.18 -7.50
CA ILE A 337 2.93 28.41 -7.36
C ILE A 337 3.31 27.85 -8.74
N ASP A 338 4.57 28.05 -9.10
CA ASP A 338 5.16 27.40 -10.26
C ASP A 338 5.30 25.88 -9.99
N ALA A 339 4.56 25.06 -10.74
CA ALA A 339 4.52 23.63 -10.57
C ALA A 339 5.89 22.95 -10.78
N ASP A 340 6.73 23.54 -11.66
CA ASP A 340 8.08 23.00 -11.94
C ASP A 340 9.07 23.25 -10.79
N ARG A 341 8.77 24.20 -9.91
CA ARG A 341 9.58 24.49 -8.74
C ARG A 341 9.20 23.66 -7.51
N ALA A 342 7.92 23.30 -7.39
CA ALA A 342 7.42 22.56 -6.24
C ALA A 342 7.79 21.08 -6.39
N VAL A 343 8.67 20.58 -5.54
CA VAL A 343 9.08 19.16 -5.52
C VAL A 343 8.46 18.38 -4.39
N ALA A 344 7.88 19.06 -3.41
CA ALA A 344 7.25 18.47 -2.24
C ALA A 344 5.99 19.21 -1.81
N MET A 345 5.03 18.47 -1.31
CA MET A 345 3.92 19.01 -0.52
C MET A 345 3.85 18.33 0.84
N THR A 346 3.59 19.10 1.88
CA THR A 346 3.39 18.58 3.25
C THR A 346 1.94 18.79 3.65
N LEU A 347 1.20 17.69 3.85
CA LEU A 347 -0.12 17.70 4.47
C LEU A 347 0.07 17.73 5.99
N THR A 348 -0.59 18.69 6.65
CA THR A 348 -0.64 18.78 8.11
C THR A 348 -2.08 18.66 8.56
N ALA A 349 -2.33 17.81 9.54
CA ALA A 349 -3.61 17.65 10.23
C ALA A 349 -3.49 18.15 11.66
N GLN A 350 -4.29 19.15 12.03
CA GLN A 350 -4.34 19.77 13.35
C GLN A 350 -5.69 19.51 14.00
N PRO A 351 -5.76 18.85 15.16
CA PRO A 351 -7.03 18.77 15.89
C PRO A 351 -7.39 20.16 16.44
N VAL A 352 -8.63 20.57 16.21
CA VAL A 352 -9.18 21.86 16.72
C VAL A 352 -9.58 21.72 18.18
N ASN A 353 -10.12 20.55 18.52
CA ASN A 353 -10.51 20.18 19.87
C ASN A 353 -10.25 18.69 20.10
N GLY A 354 -9.87 18.33 21.31
CA GLY A 354 -9.56 16.94 21.65
C GLY A 354 -8.17 16.50 21.23
N ASN A 355 -7.98 15.20 21.10
CA ASN A 355 -6.69 14.56 20.85
C ASN A 355 -6.48 14.25 19.36
N THR A 356 -5.24 14.14 18.96
CA THR A 356 -4.88 13.70 17.62
C THR A 356 -5.17 12.21 17.45
N PRO A 357 -5.95 11.77 16.45
CA PRO A 357 -6.12 10.35 16.14
C PRO A 357 -4.76 9.70 15.87
N MET A 358 -4.55 8.48 16.34
CA MET A 358 -3.31 7.74 16.10
C MET A 358 -3.06 7.49 14.62
N ARG A 359 -4.13 7.39 13.84
CA ARG A 359 -4.04 7.11 12.42
C ARG A 359 -4.97 8.05 11.66
N ILE A 360 -4.40 8.84 10.81
CA ILE A 360 -5.11 9.69 9.85
C ILE A 360 -4.78 9.13 8.47
N ASN A 361 -5.66 8.23 8.01
CA ASN A 361 -5.50 7.56 6.72
C ASN A 361 -5.94 8.49 5.59
N HIS A 362 -5.22 8.41 4.48
CA HIS A 362 -5.52 9.14 3.25
C HIS A 362 -4.86 8.45 2.06
N GLN A 363 -5.12 8.93 0.87
CA GLN A 363 -4.52 8.44 -0.36
C GLN A 363 -3.79 9.54 -1.10
N LEU A 364 -2.66 9.16 -1.67
CA LEU A 364 -2.03 9.91 -2.75
C LEU A 364 -2.47 9.25 -4.06
N VAL A 365 -3.16 10.01 -4.91
CA VAL A 365 -3.78 9.51 -6.15
C VAL A 365 -3.06 10.11 -7.34
N PHE A 366 -2.72 9.29 -8.31
CA PHE A 366 -1.99 9.68 -9.52
C PHE A 366 -2.76 9.31 -10.77
N GLY A 367 -2.50 10.02 -11.85
CA GLY A 367 -2.96 9.70 -13.18
C GLY A 367 -4.02 10.64 -13.70
N SER A 368 -4.38 10.41 -14.94
CA SER A 368 -5.41 11.16 -15.64
C SER A 368 -6.77 10.49 -15.54
N SER A 369 -7.82 11.24 -15.85
CA SER A 369 -9.21 10.81 -15.85
C SER A 369 -9.44 9.45 -16.51
N GLY A 370 -10.09 8.53 -15.80
CA GLY A 370 -10.54 7.23 -16.29
C GLY A 370 -9.93 6.03 -15.58
N LEU A 371 -8.64 6.06 -15.24
CA LEU A 371 -8.00 5.03 -14.43
C LEU A 371 -6.92 5.67 -13.54
N GLU A 372 -7.29 6.00 -12.33
CA GLU A 372 -6.40 6.56 -11.32
C GLU A 372 -5.75 5.43 -10.51
N SER A 373 -4.49 5.60 -10.13
CA SER A 373 -3.80 4.73 -9.19
C SER A 373 -3.62 5.44 -7.85
N SER A 374 -3.66 4.72 -6.75
CA SER A 374 -3.56 5.30 -5.42
C SER A 374 -2.58 4.57 -4.53
N ILE A 375 -1.96 5.30 -3.61
CA ILE A 375 -1.15 4.77 -2.52
C ILE A 375 -1.83 5.13 -1.21
N ASN A 376 -2.11 4.11 -0.39
CA ASN A 376 -2.66 4.31 0.95
C ASN A 376 -1.55 4.70 1.92
N VAL A 377 -1.77 5.77 2.68
CA VAL A 377 -0.79 6.31 3.62
C VAL A 377 -1.43 6.77 4.92
N SER A 378 -0.59 6.90 5.95
CA SER A 378 -0.95 7.48 7.25
C SER A 378 0.03 8.57 7.62
N MET A 379 -0.43 9.54 8.39
CA MET A 379 0.41 10.63 8.88
C MET A 379 1.28 10.22 10.07
N HIS A 380 2.36 10.94 10.26
CA HIS A 380 3.18 10.89 11.48
C HIS A 380 2.71 11.92 12.51
N ASN A 381 2.79 11.58 13.78
CA ASN A 381 2.60 12.53 14.87
C ASN A 381 3.89 13.32 15.14
N PHE A 382 3.81 14.64 15.27
CA PHE A 382 4.98 15.51 15.51
C PHE A 382 5.73 15.21 16.82
N ASN A 383 5.08 14.58 17.80
CA ASN A 383 5.73 14.24 19.06
C ASN A 383 6.82 13.17 18.92
N ILE A 384 6.77 12.38 17.86
CA ILE A 384 7.69 11.26 17.64
C ILE A 384 8.66 11.49 16.48
N LEU A 385 8.65 12.68 15.87
CA LEU A 385 9.45 13.01 14.70
C LEU A 385 10.89 13.41 15.05
N HIS A 386 11.54 12.61 15.89
CA HIS A 386 12.96 12.79 16.19
C HIS A 386 13.77 11.65 15.63
N SER A 387 14.86 11.98 14.97
CA SER A 387 15.80 10.97 14.53
C SER A 387 16.35 10.19 15.72
N THR A 388 16.27 8.87 15.64
CA THR A 388 16.75 8.00 16.73
C THR A 388 18.27 7.79 16.69
N GLY A 389 18.94 8.24 15.60
CA GLY A 389 20.34 7.92 15.32
C GLY A 389 20.60 6.45 15.00
N LYS A 390 19.55 5.60 15.00
CA LYS A 390 19.64 4.20 14.61
C LYS A 390 19.30 4.07 13.13
N PRO A 391 20.15 3.41 12.34
CA PRO A 391 19.85 3.18 10.93
C PRO A 391 18.56 2.41 10.75
N ARG A 392 17.73 2.90 9.82
CA ARG A 392 16.57 2.18 9.28
C ARG A 392 16.87 1.79 7.85
N THR A 393 16.68 0.54 7.51
CA THR A 393 16.72 0.05 6.15
C THR A 393 15.32 0.12 5.56
N SER A 394 15.19 0.73 4.39
CA SER A 394 13.97 0.73 3.59
C SER A 394 14.26 0.13 2.22
N TRP A 395 13.28 -0.55 1.64
CA TRP A 395 13.38 -1.18 0.32
C TRP A 395 12.02 -1.19 -0.37
N GLY A 396 12.02 -1.26 -1.68
CA GLY A 396 10.80 -1.31 -2.48
C GLY A 396 11.09 -1.59 -3.94
N GLN A 397 10.02 -1.86 -4.69
CA GLN A 397 10.07 -2.22 -6.09
C GLN A 397 9.98 -1.00 -7.00
N LEU A 398 10.72 -1.04 -8.10
CA LEU A 398 10.64 -0.13 -9.23
C LEU A 398 10.42 -0.94 -10.52
N ILE A 399 9.79 -0.33 -11.51
CA ILE A 399 9.60 -0.92 -12.83
C ILE A 399 10.65 -0.34 -13.78
N HIS A 400 11.53 -1.18 -14.30
CA HIS A 400 12.42 -0.80 -15.40
C HIS A 400 11.85 -1.35 -16.71
N SER A 401 11.43 -0.45 -17.59
CA SER A 401 10.82 -0.81 -18.87
C SER A 401 10.87 0.34 -19.84
N SER A 402 11.00 0.04 -21.12
CA SER A 402 10.90 1.05 -22.19
C SER A 402 9.49 1.68 -22.29
N GLN A 403 8.47 1.02 -21.74
CA GLN A 403 7.09 1.47 -21.74
C GLN A 403 6.75 2.43 -20.59
N PHE A 404 7.56 2.46 -19.52
CA PHE A 404 7.29 3.26 -18.33
C PHE A 404 8.36 4.31 -18.09
N ASN A 405 7.94 5.46 -17.58
CA ASN A 405 8.78 6.35 -16.80
C ASN A 405 8.61 5.97 -15.33
N SER A 406 9.70 5.67 -14.64
CA SER A 406 9.68 5.25 -13.24
C SER A 406 10.56 6.16 -12.40
N TRP A 407 10.01 6.65 -11.29
CA TRP A 407 10.70 7.53 -10.35
C TRP A 407 10.86 6.84 -9.00
N LEU A 408 12.01 7.05 -8.41
CA LEU A 408 12.24 6.88 -6.98
C LEU A 408 12.26 8.27 -6.36
N ALA A 409 11.38 8.51 -5.40
CA ALA A 409 11.33 9.77 -4.66
C ALA A 409 11.50 9.50 -3.16
N LEU A 410 12.36 10.28 -2.51
CA LEU A 410 12.61 10.21 -1.07
C LEU A 410 12.03 11.46 -0.42
N ALA A 411 11.12 11.28 0.53
CA ALA A 411 10.51 12.34 1.32
C ALA A 411 11.04 12.32 2.74
N ASN A 412 11.40 13.47 3.27
CA ASN A 412 11.99 13.62 4.59
C ASN A 412 11.03 14.34 5.53
N ASP A 413 10.34 13.60 6.40
CA ASP A 413 9.47 14.13 7.45
C ASP A 413 10.23 14.42 8.76
N GLY A 414 11.51 14.08 8.84
CA GLY A 414 12.32 14.20 10.05
C GLY A 414 12.90 15.59 10.28
N ASP A 415 13.62 15.71 11.36
CA ASP A 415 14.23 16.94 11.89
C ASP A 415 15.69 17.14 11.45
N ILE A 416 16.23 16.27 10.59
CA ILE A 416 17.59 16.35 10.04
C ILE A 416 17.61 16.20 8.55
N ASP A 417 18.57 16.84 7.88
CA ASP A 417 18.93 16.54 6.50
C ASP A 417 19.47 15.10 6.40
N SER A 418 19.24 14.43 5.28
CA SER A 418 19.64 13.04 5.10
C SER A 418 20.44 12.87 3.81
N ASP A 419 21.63 12.30 3.96
CA ASP A 419 22.43 11.79 2.84
C ASP A 419 22.39 10.27 2.90
N VAL A 420 21.92 9.65 1.83
CA VAL A 420 21.76 8.20 1.75
C VAL A 420 22.40 7.66 0.49
N GLU A 421 22.89 6.43 0.57
CA GLU A 421 23.28 5.65 -0.59
C GLU A 421 22.13 4.74 -0.99
N VAL A 422 21.63 4.92 -2.21
CA VAL A 422 20.60 4.07 -2.81
C VAL A 422 21.28 2.99 -3.61
N LYS A 423 20.96 1.74 -3.32
CA LYS A 423 21.42 0.57 -4.06
C LYS A 423 20.28 0.01 -4.88
N ILE A 424 20.51 -0.30 -6.14
CA ILE A 424 19.54 -0.93 -7.04
C ILE A 424 19.95 -2.36 -7.31
N PHE A 425 19.03 -3.28 -7.10
CA PHE A 425 19.18 -4.71 -7.34
C PHE A 425 18.25 -5.17 -8.46
N SER A 426 18.72 -6.13 -9.24
CA SER A 426 17.96 -6.88 -10.23
C SER A 426 17.99 -8.38 -9.92
N GLU A 427 17.49 -9.22 -10.81
CA GLU A 427 17.63 -10.68 -10.71
C GLU A 427 19.10 -11.15 -10.84
N SER A 428 19.97 -10.34 -11.41
CA SER A 428 21.41 -10.59 -11.48
C SER A 428 22.20 -10.15 -10.24
N GLY A 429 21.53 -9.51 -9.26
CA GLY A 429 22.14 -8.98 -8.04
C GLY A 429 22.22 -7.44 -8.03
N LEU A 430 23.22 -6.89 -7.34
CA LEU A 430 23.44 -5.43 -7.27
C LEU A 430 23.84 -4.89 -8.65
N VAL A 431 23.06 -3.95 -9.16
CA VAL A 431 23.30 -3.31 -10.48
C VAL A 431 24.10 -2.03 -10.34
N THR A 432 23.71 -1.16 -9.42
CA THR A 432 24.34 0.15 -9.21
C THR A 432 24.07 0.68 -7.81
N SER A 433 24.86 1.67 -7.40
CA SER A 433 24.56 2.51 -6.24
C SER A 433 24.87 3.97 -6.55
N PHE A 434 24.12 4.87 -5.91
CA PHE A 434 24.29 6.32 -6.07
C PHE A 434 23.84 7.07 -4.82
N PRO A 435 24.43 8.26 -4.55
CA PRO A 435 24.03 9.07 -3.41
C PRO A 435 22.77 9.88 -3.70
N MET A 436 21.94 10.09 -2.69
CA MET A 436 20.85 11.07 -2.69
C MET A 436 20.90 11.90 -1.41
N SER A 437 20.71 13.23 -1.57
CA SER A 437 20.62 14.17 -0.45
C SER A 437 19.20 14.72 -0.37
N ILE A 438 18.61 14.67 0.83
CA ILE A 438 17.23 15.11 1.06
C ILE A 438 17.21 16.08 2.24
N ARG A 439 16.85 17.34 2.00
CA ARG A 439 16.65 18.32 3.05
C ARG A 439 15.45 17.97 3.91
N GLN A 440 15.47 18.39 5.18
CA GLN A 440 14.32 18.22 6.06
C GLN A 440 13.07 18.89 5.50
N GLY A 441 11.94 18.21 5.61
CA GLY A 441 10.62 18.69 5.18
C GLY A 441 10.47 18.85 3.66
N THR A 442 11.32 18.22 2.83
CA THR A 442 11.22 18.24 1.37
C THR A 442 11.44 16.87 0.76
N CYS A 443 11.50 16.81 -0.57
CA CYS A 443 11.69 15.59 -1.35
C CYS A 443 12.87 15.74 -2.31
N SER A 444 13.50 14.59 -2.60
CA SER A 444 14.44 14.44 -3.70
C SER A 444 13.99 13.27 -4.57
N GLN A 445 14.11 13.38 -5.89
CA GLN A 445 13.64 12.34 -6.80
C GLN A 445 14.57 12.14 -7.97
N ILE A 446 14.57 10.93 -8.50
CA ILE A 446 15.32 10.53 -9.69
C ILE A 446 14.40 9.77 -10.66
N LEU A 447 14.66 9.95 -11.94
CA LEU A 447 14.10 9.09 -12.97
C LEU A 447 15.02 7.86 -13.12
N LEU A 448 14.45 6.67 -13.05
CA LEU A 448 15.22 5.41 -13.02
C LEU A 448 16.10 5.22 -14.25
N SER A 449 15.64 5.65 -15.44
CA SER A 449 16.43 5.60 -16.67
C SER A 449 17.72 6.43 -16.62
N ASP A 450 17.80 7.46 -15.79
CA ASP A 450 18.96 8.33 -15.70
C ASP A 450 20.13 7.65 -14.96
N VAL A 451 19.80 6.68 -14.10
CA VAL A 451 20.79 5.96 -13.29
C VAL A 451 21.09 4.54 -13.79
N LEU A 452 20.15 3.89 -14.48
CA LEU A 452 20.37 2.54 -15.01
C LEU A 452 20.90 2.53 -16.45
N GLY A 453 20.66 3.59 -17.22
CA GLY A 453 21.06 3.66 -18.62
C GLY A 453 20.50 2.50 -19.45
N ALA A 454 21.26 2.08 -20.47
CA ALA A 454 20.94 0.94 -21.33
C ALA A 454 21.35 -0.43 -20.74
N ALA A 455 21.71 -0.48 -19.46
CA ALA A 455 22.26 -1.70 -18.86
C ALA A 455 21.24 -2.84 -18.70
N LEU A 456 19.94 -2.53 -18.79
CA LEU A 456 18.86 -3.50 -18.69
C LEU A 456 17.94 -3.34 -19.91
N ASP A 457 18.10 -4.20 -20.91
CA ASP A 457 17.39 -4.11 -22.20
C ASP A 457 15.94 -4.67 -22.17
N GLN A 458 15.53 -5.29 -21.09
CA GLN A 458 14.22 -5.93 -20.96
C GLN A 458 13.42 -5.33 -19.82
N GLU A 459 12.10 -5.50 -19.88
CA GLU A 459 11.23 -5.16 -18.78
C GLU A 459 11.57 -5.99 -17.55
N GLU A 460 11.94 -5.34 -16.46
CA GLU A 460 12.42 -5.99 -15.26
C GLU A 460 11.89 -5.27 -14.02
N PHE A 461 11.57 -6.05 -12.99
CA PHE A 461 11.37 -5.52 -11.65
C PHE A 461 12.73 -5.36 -10.99
N VAL A 462 13.10 -4.11 -10.73
CA VAL A 462 14.27 -3.81 -9.93
C VAL A 462 13.83 -3.34 -8.54
N TRP A 463 14.71 -3.53 -7.56
CA TRP A 463 14.43 -3.13 -6.20
C TRP A 463 15.52 -2.21 -5.69
N TYR A 464 15.10 -1.16 -4.98
CA TYR A 464 16.05 -0.36 -4.24
C TYR A 464 16.15 -0.83 -2.79
N GLU A 465 17.31 -0.58 -2.19
CA GLU A 465 17.59 -0.66 -0.77
C GLU A 465 18.33 0.61 -0.37
N LEU A 466 17.95 1.19 0.74
CA LEU A 466 18.67 2.31 1.33
C LEU A 466 18.71 2.16 2.85
N GLU A 467 19.75 2.71 3.47
CA GLU A 467 19.89 2.80 4.92
C GLU A 467 20.02 4.26 5.32
N SER A 468 19.22 4.70 6.30
CA SER A 468 19.22 6.07 6.80
C SER A 468 19.17 6.12 8.32
N PRO A 469 19.97 6.99 8.96
CA PRO A 469 19.82 7.28 10.38
C PRO A 469 18.54 8.08 10.69
N ASN A 470 17.93 8.69 9.68
CA ASN A 470 16.66 9.38 9.79
C ASN A 470 15.50 8.38 9.66
N TYR A 471 14.86 8.08 10.78
CA TYR A 471 13.75 7.13 10.84
C TYR A 471 12.54 7.57 9.99
N PHE A 472 12.37 8.86 9.74
CA PHE A 472 11.22 9.45 9.03
C PHE A 472 11.50 9.75 7.56
N LEU A 473 12.56 9.21 7.01
CA LEU A 473 12.78 9.19 5.57
C LEU A 473 11.89 8.10 4.96
N THR A 474 11.02 8.50 4.04
CA THR A 474 10.12 7.59 3.32
C THR A 474 10.45 7.59 1.84
N ALA A 475 10.53 6.41 1.25
CA ALA A 475 10.69 6.27 -0.19
C ALA A 475 9.35 5.97 -0.86
N TRP A 476 9.14 6.56 -2.02
CA TRP A 476 7.98 6.44 -2.89
C TRP A 476 8.43 5.97 -4.26
N THR A 477 7.75 5.02 -4.81
CA THR A 477 7.95 4.55 -6.18
C THR A 477 6.74 4.93 -7.01
N ILE A 478 6.95 5.57 -8.14
CA ILE A 478 5.90 6.01 -9.03
C ILE A 478 6.30 5.61 -10.44
N ALA A 479 5.40 5.00 -11.18
CA ALA A 479 5.60 4.66 -12.57
C ALA A 479 4.43 5.15 -13.42
N GLN A 480 4.71 5.70 -14.59
CA GLN A 480 3.70 6.14 -15.55
C GLN A 480 3.94 5.46 -16.89
N HIS A 481 2.91 4.85 -17.43
CA HIS A 481 2.95 4.30 -18.78
C HIS A 481 3.00 5.43 -19.82
N LYS A 482 3.97 5.38 -20.73
CA LYS A 482 4.29 6.51 -21.64
C LYS A 482 3.17 6.86 -22.63
N THR A 483 2.33 5.90 -22.99
CA THR A 483 1.29 6.10 -24.02
C THR A 483 -0.11 6.18 -23.44
N SER A 484 -0.46 5.35 -22.45
CA SER A 484 -1.79 5.38 -21.82
C SER A 484 -1.91 6.37 -20.66
N ALA A 485 -0.79 6.92 -20.20
CA ALA A 485 -0.70 7.77 -19.02
C ALA A 485 -1.19 7.10 -17.70
N HIS A 486 -1.48 5.80 -17.69
CA HIS A 486 -1.79 5.07 -16.49
C HIS A 486 -0.59 5.08 -15.53
N CYS A 487 -0.88 5.29 -14.27
CA CYS A 487 0.13 5.33 -13.22
C CYS A 487 0.05 4.10 -12.33
N ASN A 488 1.17 3.82 -11.68
CA ASN A 488 1.30 2.88 -10.59
C ASN A 488 2.19 3.52 -9.53
N GLY A 489 1.93 3.25 -8.27
CA GLY A 489 2.74 3.78 -7.19
C GLY A 489 2.65 2.94 -5.93
N GLU A 490 3.73 3.00 -5.14
CA GLU A 490 3.79 2.31 -3.86
C GLU A 490 4.78 3.03 -2.92
N HIS A 491 4.66 2.78 -1.64
CA HIS A 491 5.61 3.25 -0.63
C HIS A 491 6.58 2.14 -0.21
N SER A 492 7.66 2.51 0.48
CA SER A 492 8.66 1.58 1.01
C SER A 492 8.13 0.64 2.09
N PHE A 493 8.77 -0.52 2.19
CA PHE A 493 8.70 -1.37 3.37
C PHE A 493 9.52 -0.81 4.52
#